data_27bd6c4928d63da0ef46ad11b70ced4a
#
_entry.id   27bd6c4928d63da0ef46ad11b70ced4a
#
_cell.length_a   1.000
_cell.length_b   1.000
_cell.length_c   1.000
_cell.angle_alpha   90.00
_cell.angle_beta   90.00
_cell.angle_gamma   90.00
#
_symmetry.space_group_name_H-M   'P 1'
#
loop_
_entity.id
_entity.type
_entity.pdbx_description
1 polymer ?
#
loop_
_entity_poly.entity_id
_entity_poly.type
_entity_poly.pdbx_seq_one_letter_code
_entity_poly.pdbx_strand_id
1 'polypeptide(L)'
;KLMVQLYQGGREQIKYEYREGTVEEITDNVAARISEIGIVYFAEAQMPCFQHIMWHKKLEFYKLALRGICVYVGENHPLYERESIRFPELKGMKFVTETEDFFAMEHHIERISVGAFISEQHMNDRFYTNSDYMINNLLLHSDVCCLGIDIVPAGYRKYGIKALKIEDCEPFLAFGFVAAENASLSAEAEQYLGKLKTYLQ
;
A
#
# COMPACT_ATOMS: atom_id res chain seq x y z
N LYS A 1 5.38 -9.93 6.95
CA LYS A 1 4.88 -10.90 7.94
C LYS A 1 4.29 -12.14 7.25
N LEU A 2 3.33 -12.00 6.31
CA LEU A 2 2.69 -13.14 5.62
C LEU A 2 3.70 -14.01 4.84
N MET A 3 4.62 -13.39 4.07
CA MET A 3 5.69 -14.12 3.37
C MET A 3 6.60 -14.90 4.32
N VAL A 4 6.94 -14.32 5.48
CA VAL A 4 7.75 -15.02 6.50
C VAL A 4 7.00 -16.24 7.05
N GLN A 5 5.70 -16.11 7.32
CA GLN A 5 4.88 -17.25 7.76
C GLN A 5 4.72 -18.31 6.68
N LEU A 6 4.64 -17.91 5.41
CA LEU A 6 4.60 -18.84 4.28
C LEU A 6 5.92 -19.62 4.18
N TYR A 7 7.04 -18.92 4.24
CA TYR A 7 8.39 -19.52 4.21
C TYR A 7 8.60 -20.49 5.38
N GLN A 8 8.22 -20.12 6.60
CA GLN A 8 8.36 -20.96 7.79
C GLN A 8 7.47 -22.21 7.77
N GLY A 9 6.32 -22.15 7.11
CA GLY A 9 5.40 -23.28 6.95
C GLY A 9 5.53 -24.03 5.63
N GLY A 10 6.44 -23.61 4.75
CA GLY A 10 6.62 -24.16 3.41
C GLY A 10 7.47 -25.44 3.38
N ARG A 11 7.49 -26.07 2.20
CA ARG A 11 8.33 -27.25 1.94
C ARG A 11 9.75 -26.82 1.65
N GLU A 12 10.75 -27.57 2.11
CA GLU A 12 12.19 -27.25 1.97
C GLU A 12 12.69 -27.00 0.52
N GLN A 13 11.95 -27.47 -0.46
CA GLN A 13 12.37 -27.38 -1.88
C GLN A 13 11.75 -26.21 -2.65
N ILE A 14 10.97 -25.33 -2.00
CA ILE A 14 10.28 -24.25 -2.68
C ILE A 14 11.10 -22.96 -2.58
N LYS A 15 11.37 -22.35 -3.74
CA LYS A 15 11.98 -21.02 -3.84
C LYS A 15 10.89 -19.96 -3.90
N TYR A 16 10.89 -19.08 -2.92
CA TYR A 16 10.04 -17.90 -2.90
C TYR A 16 10.81 -16.69 -3.43
N GLU A 17 10.17 -15.92 -4.29
CA GLU A 17 10.69 -14.64 -4.74
C GLU A 17 9.66 -13.55 -4.43
N TYR A 18 10.10 -12.45 -3.83
CA TYR A 18 9.29 -11.28 -3.50
C TYR A 18 9.91 -10.05 -4.14
N ARG A 19 9.11 -9.31 -4.89
CA ARG A 19 9.50 -8.08 -5.58
C ARG A 19 8.55 -6.98 -5.17
N GLU A 20 9.08 -5.77 -4.98
CA GLU A 20 8.33 -4.54 -4.77
C GLU A 20 8.47 -3.66 -5.99
N GLY A 21 7.50 -2.78 -6.20
CA GLY A 21 7.49 -1.85 -7.32
C GLY A 21 6.16 -1.15 -7.46
N THR A 22 6.06 -0.28 -8.45
CA THR A 22 4.84 0.43 -8.83
C THR A 22 3.76 -0.54 -9.30
N VAL A 23 2.51 -0.09 -9.36
CA VAL A 23 1.39 -0.91 -9.88
C VAL A 23 1.66 -1.34 -11.32
N GLU A 24 2.30 -0.49 -12.12
CA GLU A 24 2.67 -0.80 -13.49
C GLU A 24 3.73 -1.92 -13.56
N GLU A 25 4.81 -1.80 -12.80
CA GLU A 25 5.88 -2.81 -12.72
C GLU A 25 5.36 -4.15 -12.20
N ILE A 26 4.50 -4.13 -11.17
CA ILE A 26 3.88 -5.35 -10.62
C ILE A 26 3.03 -6.04 -11.69
N THR A 27 2.20 -5.30 -12.41
CA THR A 27 1.34 -5.88 -13.46
C THR A 27 2.16 -6.35 -14.65
N ASP A 28 3.25 -5.68 -15.01
CA ASP A 28 4.19 -6.12 -16.06
C ASP A 28 4.88 -7.43 -15.68
N ASN A 29 5.34 -7.55 -14.43
CA ASN A 29 5.95 -8.79 -13.93
C ASN A 29 4.98 -9.98 -13.99
N VAL A 30 3.69 -9.76 -13.69
CA VAL A 30 2.68 -10.81 -13.79
C VAL A 30 2.38 -11.15 -15.27
N ALA A 31 2.25 -10.15 -16.14
CA ALA A 31 2.03 -10.37 -17.58
C ALA A 31 3.20 -11.12 -18.22
N ALA A 32 4.44 -10.81 -17.84
CA ALA A 32 5.65 -11.48 -18.30
C ALA A 32 5.90 -12.85 -17.64
N ARG A 33 5.02 -13.30 -16.73
CA ARG A 33 5.19 -14.55 -15.97
C ARG A 33 6.45 -14.59 -15.10
N ILE A 34 6.99 -13.43 -14.73
CA ILE A 34 8.08 -13.30 -13.76
C ILE A 34 7.51 -13.49 -12.36
N SER A 35 6.31 -12.95 -12.10
CA SER A 35 5.55 -13.17 -10.86
C SER A 35 4.27 -13.94 -11.18
N GLU A 36 3.86 -14.83 -10.29
CA GLU A 36 2.63 -15.59 -10.42
C GLU A 36 1.40 -14.76 -10.07
N ILE A 37 1.53 -13.96 -9.01
CA ILE A 37 0.52 -13.00 -8.55
C ILE A 37 1.17 -11.66 -8.24
N GLY A 38 0.40 -10.58 -8.34
CA GLY A 38 0.79 -9.25 -7.91
C GLY A 38 -0.25 -8.68 -6.93
N ILE A 39 0.20 -8.22 -5.77
CA ILE A 39 -0.68 -7.53 -4.82
C ILE A 39 -0.62 -6.04 -5.15
N VAL A 40 -1.79 -5.44 -5.39
CA VAL A 40 -1.90 -4.04 -5.78
C VAL A 40 -3.02 -3.34 -5.01
N TYR A 41 -2.90 -2.04 -4.89
CA TYR A 41 -3.97 -1.15 -4.47
C TYR A 41 -3.92 0.14 -5.28
N PHE A 42 -5.08 0.71 -5.51
CA PHE A 42 -5.25 1.97 -6.26
C PHE A 42 -6.61 2.57 -5.92
N ALA A 43 -6.82 3.85 -6.26
CA ALA A 43 -8.11 4.49 -6.02
C ALA A 43 -9.23 3.81 -6.81
N GLU A 44 -10.34 3.45 -6.15
CA GLU A 44 -11.47 2.77 -6.80
C GLU A 44 -12.03 3.56 -8.00
N ALA A 45 -11.92 4.86 -7.97
CA ALA A 45 -12.28 5.74 -9.09
C ALA A 45 -11.46 5.47 -10.37
N GLN A 46 -10.27 4.86 -10.25
CA GLN A 46 -9.42 4.45 -11.39
C GLN A 46 -9.75 3.05 -11.92
N MET A 47 -10.70 2.33 -11.32
CA MET A 47 -11.05 0.97 -11.72
C MET A 47 -11.30 0.81 -13.22
N PRO A 48 -12.04 1.70 -13.92
CA PRO A 48 -12.24 1.54 -15.36
C PRO A 48 -10.94 1.59 -16.17
N CYS A 49 -10.03 2.50 -15.82
CA CYS A 49 -8.71 2.61 -16.45
C CYS A 49 -7.86 1.37 -16.15
N PHE A 50 -7.86 0.92 -14.90
CA PHE A 50 -7.12 -0.26 -14.48
C PHE A 50 -7.61 -1.52 -15.19
N GLN A 51 -8.93 -1.73 -15.28
CA GLN A 51 -9.51 -2.86 -16.03
C GLN A 51 -9.13 -2.86 -17.50
N HIS A 52 -9.07 -1.67 -18.14
CA HIS A 52 -8.62 -1.56 -19.53
C HIS A 52 -7.17 -2.03 -19.70
N ILE A 53 -6.29 -1.62 -18.77
CA ILE A 53 -4.88 -2.06 -18.75
C ILE A 53 -4.79 -3.58 -18.54
N MET A 54 -5.58 -4.13 -17.60
CA MET A 54 -5.61 -5.57 -17.32
C MET A 54 -6.02 -6.37 -18.57
N TRP A 55 -7.04 -5.91 -19.28
CA TRP A 55 -7.48 -6.54 -20.53
C TRP A 55 -6.35 -6.59 -21.57
N HIS A 56 -5.63 -5.50 -21.79
CA HIS A 56 -4.49 -5.47 -22.72
C HIS A 56 -3.33 -6.39 -22.30
N LYS A 57 -3.08 -6.50 -21.01
CA LYS A 57 -2.03 -7.36 -20.45
C LYS A 57 -2.47 -8.82 -20.28
N LYS A 58 -3.73 -9.16 -20.59
CA LYS A 58 -4.36 -10.48 -20.35
C LYS A 58 -4.25 -10.91 -18.89
N LEU A 59 -4.61 -9.98 -18.01
CA LEU A 59 -4.64 -10.16 -16.58
C LEU A 59 -6.05 -9.99 -16.05
N GLU A 60 -6.33 -10.59 -14.90
CA GLU A 60 -7.54 -10.40 -14.12
C GLU A 60 -7.20 -9.77 -12.77
N PHE A 61 -8.04 -8.84 -12.32
CA PHE A 61 -7.95 -8.25 -10.98
C PHE A 61 -9.04 -8.79 -10.08
N TYR A 62 -8.63 -9.26 -8.92
CA TYR A 62 -9.50 -9.81 -7.89
C TYR A 62 -9.48 -8.87 -6.68
N LYS A 63 -10.51 -8.04 -6.55
CA LYS A 63 -10.67 -7.14 -5.41
C LYS A 63 -10.93 -7.95 -4.13
N LEU A 64 -10.13 -7.71 -3.09
CA LEU A 64 -10.24 -8.38 -1.79
C LEU A 64 -10.90 -7.48 -0.74
N ALA A 65 -10.62 -6.18 -0.78
CA ALA A 65 -11.13 -5.22 0.19
C ALA A 65 -11.20 -3.81 -0.40
N LEU A 66 -11.97 -2.95 0.26
CA LEU A 66 -11.88 -1.50 0.15
C LEU A 66 -11.21 -0.98 1.42
N ARG A 67 -10.20 -0.10 1.28
CA ARG A 67 -9.40 0.41 2.40
C ARG A 67 -9.27 1.92 2.34
N GLY A 68 -9.09 2.52 3.52
CA GLY A 68 -8.71 3.91 3.67
C GLY A 68 -7.19 4.08 3.61
N ILE A 69 -6.76 5.28 3.95
CA ILE A 69 -5.36 5.63 4.15
C ILE A 69 -5.07 5.84 5.63
N CYS A 70 -3.81 5.67 6.01
CA CYS A 70 -3.27 5.98 7.33
C CYS A 70 -1.97 6.76 7.20
N VAL A 71 -1.51 7.31 8.30
CA VAL A 71 -0.22 8.00 8.39
C VAL A 71 0.74 7.17 9.24
N TYR A 72 1.87 6.79 8.66
CA TYR A 72 2.94 6.13 9.38
C TYR A 72 3.87 7.16 10.00
N VAL A 73 4.14 7.01 11.29
CA VAL A 73 5.01 7.89 12.10
C VAL A 73 5.98 7.06 12.92
N GLY A 74 7.19 7.56 13.10
CA GLY A 74 8.19 6.97 13.98
C GLY A 74 8.14 7.58 15.39
N GLU A 75 8.92 7.00 16.32
CA GLU A 75 8.97 7.39 17.75
C GLU A 75 9.32 8.85 17.97
N ASN A 76 10.06 9.46 17.06
CA ASN A 76 10.46 10.88 17.16
C ASN A 76 9.39 11.85 16.63
N HIS A 77 8.32 11.34 16.04
CA HIS A 77 7.26 12.19 15.49
C HIS A 77 6.35 12.74 16.62
N PRO A 78 5.98 14.04 16.62
CA PRO A 78 5.16 14.64 17.67
C PRO A 78 3.80 13.96 17.89
N LEU A 79 3.27 13.27 16.90
CA LEU A 79 1.98 12.58 16.98
C LEU A 79 2.10 11.08 17.30
N TYR A 80 3.29 10.58 17.64
CA TYR A 80 3.51 9.14 17.85
C TYR A 80 2.60 8.54 18.93
N GLU A 81 2.28 9.28 19.99
CA GLU A 81 1.40 8.77 21.05
C GLU A 81 -0.08 8.75 20.69
N ARG A 82 -0.48 9.40 19.59
CA ARG A 82 -1.88 9.41 19.12
C ARG A 82 -2.24 8.13 18.39
N GLU A 83 -3.53 7.77 18.42
CA GLU A 83 -4.09 6.62 17.68
C GLU A 83 -4.69 7.05 16.33
N SER A 84 -5.10 8.30 16.22
CA SER A 84 -5.77 8.85 15.05
C SER A 84 -5.48 10.33 14.85
N ILE A 85 -5.75 10.80 13.65
CA ILE A 85 -5.71 12.21 13.25
C ILE A 85 -6.86 12.50 12.30
N ARG A 86 -7.07 13.78 11.99
CA ARG A 86 -8.02 14.23 10.97
C ARG A 86 -7.29 14.85 9.78
N PHE A 87 -7.90 14.86 8.61
CA PHE A 87 -7.31 15.43 7.39
C PHE A 87 -6.68 16.82 7.56
N PRO A 88 -7.33 17.81 8.23
CA PRO A 88 -6.74 19.14 8.39
C PRO A 88 -5.40 19.13 9.14
N GLU A 89 -5.15 18.12 9.97
CA GLU A 89 -3.91 18.00 10.76
C GLU A 89 -2.71 17.56 9.90
N LEU A 90 -2.95 17.02 8.70
CA LEU A 90 -1.87 16.72 7.73
C LEU A 90 -1.19 17.98 7.21
N LYS A 91 -1.88 19.14 7.31
CA LYS A 91 -1.32 20.41 6.87
C LYS A 91 -0.10 20.79 7.70
N GLY A 92 1.01 21.04 7.03
CA GLY A 92 2.27 21.42 7.67
C GLY A 92 3.11 20.24 8.18
N MET A 93 2.65 19.00 8.03
CA MET A 93 3.49 17.83 8.24
C MET A 93 4.52 17.68 7.12
N LYS A 94 5.66 17.06 7.45
CA LYS A 94 6.72 16.72 6.51
C LYS A 94 6.52 15.29 6.03
N PHE A 95 6.48 15.08 4.72
CA PHE A 95 6.24 13.75 4.16
C PHE A 95 7.47 13.21 3.46
N VAL A 96 7.72 11.91 3.66
CA VAL A 96 8.48 11.09 2.73
C VAL A 96 7.48 10.34 1.84
N THR A 97 7.67 10.42 0.53
CA THR A 97 6.76 9.86 -0.47
C THR A 97 7.54 8.92 -1.39
N GLU A 98 6.93 7.83 -1.78
CA GLU A 98 7.45 6.97 -2.84
C GLU A 98 7.42 7.70 -4.19
N THR A 99 8.23 7.21 -5.13
CA THR A 99 8.23 7.73 -6.50
C THR A 99 6.84 7.53 -7.10
N GLU A 100 6.23 8.60 -7.57
CA GLU A 100 4.84 8.59 -8.05
C GLU A 100 4.69 7.77 -9.34
N ASP A 101 3.66 6.93 -9.40
CA ASP A 101 3.13 6.36 -10.63
C ASP A 101 1.71 6.88 -10.90
N PHE A 102 1.11 6.48 -12.03
CA PHE A 102 -0.25 6.90 -12.40
C PHE A 102 -1.30 6.46 -11.37
N PHE A 103 -1.06 5.38 -10.64
CA PHE A 103 -1.97 4.81 -9.64
C PHE A 103 -1.63 5.24 -8.20
N ALA A 104 -0.65 6.13 -8.02
CA ALA A 104 -0.29 6.62 -6.70
C ALA A 104 -1.49 7.25 -5.98
N MET A 105 -1.67 6.90 -4.71
CA MET A 105 -2.84 7.37 -3.93
C MET A 105 -2.83 8.88 -3.72
N GLU A 106 -1.67 9.51 -3.75
CA GLU A 106 -1.46 10.94 -3.58
C GLU A 106 -2.27 11.76 -4.59
N HIS A 107 -2.39 11.28 -5.83
CA HIS A 107 -3.20 11.94 -6.86
C HIS A 107 -4.71 11.99 -6.54
N HIS A 108 -5.17 11.18 -5.59
CA HIS A 108 -6.58 11.08 -5.23
C HIS A 108 -6.92 11.74 -3.89
N ILE A 109 -5.94 12.00 -3.04
CA ILE A 109 -6.14 12.61 -1.71
C ILE A 109 -6.77 13.99 -1.86
N GLU A 110 -6.38 14.76 -2.86
CA GLU A 110 -6.97 16.08 -3.15
C GLU A 110 -8.48 16.04 -3.48
N ARG A 111 -8.92 14.96 -4.12
CA ARG A 111 -10.34 14.81 -4.53
C ARG A 111 -11.22 14.34 -3.38
N ILE A 112 -10.63 13.67 -2.38
CA ILE A 112 -11.36 13.07 -1.26
C ILE A 112 -11.53 14.05 -0.12
N SER A 113 -10.61 14.97 0.03
CA SER A 113 -10.68 16.05 1.00
C SER A 113 -11.68 17.15 0.59
N VAL A 114 -12.92 16.76 0.23
CA VAL A 114 -13.98 17.73 -0.11
C VAL A 114 -14.23 18.64 1.08
N GLY A 115 -13.57 19.80 1.08
CA GLY A 115 -13.64 20.83 2.12
C GLY A 115 -12.45 20.94 3.06
N ALA A 116 -11.52 19.99 3.07
CA ALA A 116 -10.27 20.10 3.82
C ALA A 116 -9.09 20.21 2.84
N PHE A 117 -8.62 21.40 2.64
CA PHE A 117 -7.56 21.76 1.70
C PHE A 117 -6.23 21.05 2.01
N ILE A 118 -5.98 19.94 1.36
CA ILE A 118 -4.63 19.42 1.16
C ILE A 118 -4.40 19.43 -0.35
N SER A 119 -4.03 20.60 -0.88
CA SER A 119 -3.43 20.64 -2.22
C SER A 119 -1.96 20.25 -2.09
N GLU A 120 -1.36 19.73 -3.15
CA GLU A 120 0.10 19.50 -3.22
C GLU A 120 0.91 20.70 -2.72
N GLN A 121 0.40 21.90 -2.89
CA GLN A 121 1.00 23.16 -2.43
C GLN A 121 1.12 23.27 -0.89
N HIS A 122 0.42 22.44 -0.11
CA HIS A 122 0.46 22.47 1.36
C HIS A 122 1.34 21.37 1.96
N MET A 123 1.85 20.44 1.13
CA MET A 123 2.83 19.42 1.52
C MET A 123 4.23 19.87 1.06
N ASN A 124 4.72 21.01 1.58
CA ASN A 124 5.89 21.71 1.03
C ASN A 124 7.24 21.03 1.28
N ASP A 125 7.31 20.14 2.27
CA ASP A 125 8.57 19.48 2.62
C ASP A 125 8.47 17.98 2.26
N ARG A 126 8.64 17.65 0.98
CA ARG A 126 8.63 16.26 0.51
C ARG A 126 10.04 15.74 0.29
N PHE A 127 10.27 14.55 0.77
CA PHE A 127 11.42 13.74 0.39
C PHE A 127 10.93 12.59 -0.48
N TYR A 128 11.48 12.44 -1.68
CA TYR A 128 11.09 11.39 -2.62
C TYR A 128 12.14 10.28 -2.65
N THR A 129 11.71 9.03 -2.52
CA THR A 129 12.58 7.86 -2.63
C THR A 129 11.77 6.63 -3.01
N ASN A 130 12.39 5.70 -3.72
CA ASN A 130 11.85 4.36 -3.98
C ASN A 130 12.47 3.30 -3.06
N SER A 131 13.11 3.73 -1.98
CA SER A 131 13.80 2.85 -1.05
C SER A 131 13.04 2.74 0.26
N ASP A 132 12.39 1.61 0.51
CA ASP A 132 11.76 1.28 1.79
C ASP A 132 12.72 1.41 2.97
N TYR A 133 13.98 1.07 2.75
CA TYR A 133 15.01 1.26 3.78
C TYR A 133 15.17 2.73 4.15
N MET A 134 15.19 3.63 3.16
CA MET A 134 15.30 5.06 3.42
C MET A 134 14.03 5.61 4.08
N ILE A 135 12.85 5.21 3.62
CA ILE A 135 11.57 5.59 4.24
C ILE A 135 11.57 5.19 5.72
N ASN A 136 11.87 3.93 6.02
CA ASN A 136 11.92 3.44 7.40
C ASN A 136 12.94 4.19 8.26
N ASN A 137 14.13 4.50 7.72
CA ASN A 137 15.14 5.28 8.46
C ASN A 137 14.67 6.71 8.74
N LEU A 138 14.04 7.37 7.76
CA LEU A 138 13.50 8.71 7.95
C LEU A 138 12.39 8.71 9.00
N LEU A 139 11.48 7.74 8.96
CA LEU A 139 10.42 7.59 9.97
C LEU A 139 11.00 7.38 11.38
N LEU A 140 12.02 6.52 11.51
CA LEU A 140 12.61 6.18 12.82
C LEU A 140 13.46 7.30 13.43
N HIS A 141 14.10 8.11 12.59
CA HIS A 141 15.14 9.04 13.05
C HIS A 141 14.82 10.51 12.82
N SER A 142 13.61 10.82 12.34
CA SER A 142 13.18 12.21 12.12
C SER A 142 11.70 12.44 12.48
N ASP A 143 11.20 13.63 12.21
CA ASP A 143 9.82 14.04 12.41
C ASP A 143 8.99 13.98 11.11
N VAL A 144 9.46 13.22 10.11
CA VAL A 144 8.68 13.00 8.89
C VAL A 144 7.65 11.89 9.08
N CYS A 145 6.63 11.92 8.26
CA CYS A 145 5.62 10.87 8.17
C CYS A 145 5.49 10.35 6.74
N CYS A 146 4.82 9.21 6.56
CA CYS A 146 4.52 8.62 5.27
C CYS A 146 3.03 8.29 5.21
N LEU A 147 2.39 8.54 4.07
CA LEU A 147 1.05 8.03 3.80
C LEU A 147 1.13 6.57 3.35
N GLY A 148 0.14 5.78 3.74
CA GLY A 148 0.05 4.40 3.30
C GLY A 148 -1.37 3.87 3.40
N ILE A 149 -1.59 2.68 2.89
CA ILE A 149 -2.87 2.01 2.95
C ILE A 149 -3.17 1.48 4.37
N ASP A 150 -4.40 1.66 4.83
CA ASP A 150 -4.86 1.16 6.13
C ASP A 150 -5.17 -0.36 6.07
N ILE A 151 -4.11 -1.15 6.12
CA ILE A 151 -4.19 -2.62 6.23
C ILE A 151 -3.58 -3.15 7.52
N VAL A 152 -3.00 -2.28 8.32
CA VAL A 152 -2.35 -2.65 9.58
C VAL A 152 -3.37 -2.58 10.70
N PRO A 153 -3.48 -3.62 11.56
CA PRO A 153 -4.38 -3.57 12.70
C PRO A 153 -4.11 -2.34 13.59
N ALA A 154 -5.16 -1.72 14.09
CA ALA A 154 -5.07 -0.63 15.04
C ALA A 154 -4.14 -1.01 16.20
N GLY A 155 -3.20 -0.12 16.54
CA GLY A 155 -2.20 -0.37 17.59
C GLY A 155 -1.00 -1.22 17.16
N TYR A 156 -0.88 -1.58 15.88
CA TYR A 156 0.31 -2.24 15.39
C TYR A 156 1.52 -1.31 15.48
N ARG A 157 2.41 -1.66 16.37
CA ARG A 157 3.71 -0.99 16.54
C ARG A 157 4.79 -2.01 16.21
N LYS A 158 5.59 -1.73 15.21
CA LYS A 158 6.72 -2.57 14.87
C LYS A 158 7.93 -1.71 14.57
N TYR A 159 9.04 -2.03 15.21
CA TYR A 159 10.31 -1.30 15.04
C TYR A 159 10.22 0.20 15.33
N GLY A 160 9.34 0.66 16.23
CA GLY A 160 9.19 2.08 16.53
C GLY A 160 8.38 2.87 15.49
N ILE A 161 7.72 2.19 14.53
CA ILE A 161 6.81 2.80 13.56
C ILE A 161 5.37 2.44 13.92
N LYS A 162 4.47 3.40 13.83
CA LYS A 162 3.05 3.29 14.14
C LYS A 162 2.20 3.87 13.02
N ALA A 163 1.05 3.25 12.76
CA ALA A 163 0.04 3.76 11.85
C ALA A 163 -1.01 4.56 12.63
N LEU A 164 -1.25 5.81 12.24
CA LEU A 164 -2.33 6.66 12.74
C LEU A 164 -3.49 6.60 11.76
N LYS A 165 -4.69 6.29 12.26
CA LYS A 165 -5.91 6.29 11.44
C LYS A 165 -6.31 7.74 11.09
N ILE A 166 -6.77 7.97 9.86
CA ILE A 166 -7.42 9.23 9.48
C ILE A 166 -8.93 9.05 9.68
N GLU A 167 -9.51 9.71 10.70
CA GLU A 167 -10.89 9.48 11.15
C GLU A 167 -11.95 9.92 10.14
N ASP A 168 -11.67 11.00 9.41
CA ASP A 168 -12.56 11.61 8.42
C ASP A 168 -12.23 11.18 6.97
N CYS A 169 -11.63 9.99 6.81
CA CYS A 169 -11.32 9.39 5.52
C CYS A 169 -12.18 8.14 5.30
N GLU A 170 -13.14 8.24 4.38
CA GLU A 170 -13.85 7.06 3.91
C GLU A 170 -12.93 6.15 3.08
N PRO A 171 -13.10 4.81 3.16
CA PRO A 171 -12.35 3.88 2.35
C PRO A 171 -12.56 4.13 0.85
N PHE A 172 -11.47 4.26 0.10
CA PHE A 172 -11.51 4.55 -1.34
C PHE A 172 -10.47 3.78 -2.16
N LEU A 173 -9.56 3.05 -1.50
CA LEU A 173 -8.54 2.25 -2.16
C LEU A 173 -9.05 0.83 -2.38
N ALA A 174 -9.18 0.43 -3.63
CA ALA A 174 -9.40 -0.95 -4.01
C ALA A 174 -8.10 -1.72 -3.78
N PHE A 175 -8.12 -2.65 -2.83
CA PHE A 175 -7.00 -3.55 -2.53
C PHE A 175 -7.32 -4.94 -3.05
N GLY A 176 -6.36 -5.57 -3.73
CA GLY A 176 -6.56 -6.89 -4.29
C GLY A 176 -5.30 -7.50 -4.89
N PHE A 177 -5.50 -8.50 -5.73
CA PHE A 177 -4.40 -9.11 -6.47
C PHE A 177 -4.71 -9.23 -7.95
N VAL A 178 -3.66 -9.26 -8.74
CA VAL A 178 -3.70 -9.56 -10.17
C VAL A 178 -3.07 -10.91 -10.43
N ALA A 179 -3.64 -11.63 -11.38
CA ALA A 179 -3.11 -12.88 -11.91
C ALA A 179 -3.35 -12.91 -13.42
N ALA A 180 -2.67 -13.78 -14.14
CA ALA A 180 -2.95 -13.95 -15.56
C ALA A 180 -4.30 -14.62 -15.78
N GLU A 181 -4.99 -14.23 -16.85
CA GLU A 181 -6.26 -14.85 -17.26
C GLU A 181 -6.13 -16.38 -17.33
N ASN A 182 -7.11 -17.07 -16.76
CA ASN A 182 -7.19 -18.53 -16.76
C ASN A 182 -5.96 -19.25 -16.17
N ALA A 183 -5.14 -18.57 -15.36
CA ALA A 183 -4.02 -19.20 -14.69
C ALA A 183 -4.49 -20.08 -13.54
N SER A 184 -4.00 -21.31 -13.47
CA SER A 184 -4.08 -22.12 -12.25
C SER A 184 -2.98 -21.64 -11.32
N LEU A 185 -3.35 -21.18 -10.12
CA LEU A 185 -2.40 -20.77 -9.10
C LEU A 185 -1.75 -21.97 -8.44
N SER A 186 -0.49 -21.83 -8.04
CA SER A 186 0.20 -22.83 -7.23
C SER A 186 -0.47 -22.94 -5.84
N ALA A 187 -0.26 -24.09 -5.20
CA ALA A 187 -0.76 -24.30 -3.83
C ALA A 187 -0.21 -23.24 -2.85
N GLU A 188 1.00 -22.75 -3.10
CA GLU A 188 1.68 -21.72 -2.31
C GLU A 188 1.03 -20.34 -2.51
N ALA A 189 0.69 -19.98 -3.75
CA ALA A 189 -0.03 -18.75 -4.05
C ALA A 189 -1.43 -18.77 -3.44
N GLU A 190 -2.16 -19.88 -3.56
CA GLU A 190 -3.48 -20.06 -2.91
C GLU A 190 -3.38 -19.96 -1.39
N GLN A 191 -2.37 -20.58 -0.78
CA GLN A 191 -2.14 -20.48 0.66
C GLN A 191 -1.84 -19.05 1.10
N TYR A 192 -1.01 -18.32 0.33
CA TYR A 192 -0.73 -16.91 0.60
C TYR A 192 -1.98 -16.06 0.54
N LEU A 193 -2.78 -16.21 -0.53
CA LEU A 193 -4.03 -15.48 -0.69
C LEU A 193 -5.06 -15.82 0.39
N GLY A 194 -5.14 -17.08 0.81
CA GLY A 194 -5.98 -17.50 1.94
C GLY A 194 -5.60 -16.80 3.25
N LYS A 195 -4.30 -16.75 3.57
CA LYS A 195 -3.78 -16.01 4.74
C LYS A 195 -4.03 -14.51 4.61
N LEU A 196 -3.84 -13.94 3.41
CA LEU A 196 -4.09 -12.53 3.15
C LEU A 196 -5.55 -12.16 3.38
N LYS A 197 -6.50 -12.96 2.86
CA LYS A 197 -7.94 -12.77 3.09
C LYS A 197 -8.29 -12.79 4.58
N THR A 198 -7.74 -13.74 5.34
CA THR A 198 -7.95 -13.82 6.79
C THR A 198 -7.36 -12.60 7.52
N TYR A 199 -6.24 -12.08 7.03
CA TYR A 199 -5.59 -10.90 7.63
C TYR A 199 -6.38 -9.61 7.37
N LEU A 200 -7.17 -9.56 6.31
CA LEU A 200 -7.98 -8.39 5.92
C LEU A 200 -9.34 -8.34 6.63
N GLN A 201 -9.81 -9.43 7.22
CA GLN A 201 -11.03 -9.51 8.03
C GLN A 201 -10.82 -8.92 9.42
#